data_6dd443cc3becb3b1bd535a482e6d4327
#
_entry.id   6dd443cc3becb3b1bd535a482e6d4327
#
_cell.length_a   1.000
_cell.length_b   1.000
_cell.length_c   1.000
_cell.angle_alpha   90.00
_cell.angle_beta   90.00
_cell.angle_gamma   90.00
#
_symmetry.space_group_name_H-M   'P 1'
#
loop_
_entity.id
_entity.type
_entity.pdbx_description
1 polymer ?
#
loop_
_entity_poly.entity_id
_entity_poly.type
_entity_poly.pdbx_seq_one_letter_code
_entity_poly.pdbx_strand_id
1 'polypeptide(L)'
;MNAPTPQHLADARRRIDALRGIMASHNIDAVLGIAHGAPGLSGFLRYFTNVELWAGRGFFIVTKDEPEPLVVLLSNYGSTWARQLSTTPRVVSTFQDGRAPIDRVLEELRRVTKAGGRVGTLGRQTILTLAEDAQITSGLQGVEFVPLDGPVNDVRQIKSAFEIEAEEETGRILAGALERFGEAARPGMPAWEAAAEAERYAKARGCFWGRSKYSIDQKPYTVPTLLNRELRRDDVILFELVYAGPLGYWYEITCLYSFGPLPEAAEKRFEASWKAVQAAAAAIKPGARYGIVPEVADAIMRDAGYKIVAHHTPNCHTIGTDECDGITPPPPDDLLKENMVLSFHPSAMLEGELAYLLSDNYQITPSGGRVLSPLGKPYRRMKP
;
A
#
# COMPACT_ATOMS: atom_id res chain seq x y z
N MET A 1 -4.79 -6.49 15.43
CA MET A 1 -3.83 -7.46 14.81
C MET A 1 -3.80 -8.72 15.66
N ASN A 2 -3.75 -9.87 15.01
CA ASN A 2 -3.73 -11.18 15.66
C ASN A 2 -2.32 -11.79 15.58
N ALA A 3 -2.03 -12.77 16.48
CA ALA A 3 -0.81 -13.56 16.37
C ALA A 3 -0.73 -14.26 14.99
N PRO A 4 0.49 -14.49 14.45
CA PRO A 4 0.65 -15.13 13.16
C PRO A 4 0.04 -16.54 13.13
N THR A 5 -0.69 -16.84 12.06
CA THR A 5 -1.20 -18.18 11.77
C THR A 5 -0.09 -19.08 11.21
N PRO A 6 -0.25 -20.43 11.21
CA PRO A 6 0.70 -21.32 10.54
C PRO A 6 0.95 -20.95 9.06
N GLN A 7 -0.10 -20.53 8.33
CA GLN A 7 0.01 -20.09 6.94
C GLN A 7 0.86 -18.82 6.82
N HIS A 8 0.65 -17.86 7.72
CA HIS A 8 1.46 -16.64 7.78
C HIS A 8 2.94 -16.94 8.06
N LEU A 9 3.22 -17.86 9.00
CA LEU A 9 4.59 -18.30 9.29
C LEU A 9 5.25 -19.00 8.09
N ALA A 10 4.50 -19.82 7.35
CA ALA A 10 4.99 -20.47 6.15
C ALA A 10 5.33 -19.46 5.05
N ASP A 11 4.47 -18.46 4.84
CA ASP A 11 4.72 -17.41 3.85
C ASP A 11 5.90 -16.51 4.24
N ALA A 12 6.06 -16.18 5.53
CA ALA A 12 7.21 -15.43 6.02
C ALA A 12 8.55 -16.19 5.75
N ARG A 13 8.57 -17.50 5.93
CA ARG A 13 9.75 -18.32 5.59
C ARG A 13 10.06 -18.27 4.10
N ARG A 14 9.06 -18.42 3.24
CA ARG A 14 9.21 -18.29 1.79
C ARG A 14 9.86 -16.96 1.39
N ARG A 15 9.45 -15.84 2.04
CA ARG A 15 10.00 -14.49 1.80
C ARG A 15 11.46 -14.39 2.24
N ILE A 16 11.81 -14.95 3.39
CA ILE A 16 13.20 -15.00 3.88
C ILE A 16 14.06 -15.84 2.94
N ASP A 17 13.56 -16.97 2.45
CA ASP A 17 14.30 -17.81 1.49
C ASP A 17 14.51 -17.09 0.16
N ALA A 18 13.52 -16.36 -0.34
CA ALA A 18 13.67 -15.52 -1.53
C ALA A 18 14.71 -14.41 -1.32
N LEU A 19 14.70 -13.73 -0.14
CA LEU A 19 15.73 -12.75 0.21
C LEU A 19 17.13 -13.37 0.24
N ARG A 20 17.28 -14.57 0.78
CA ARG A 20 18.57 -15.30 0.78
C ARG A 20 19.03 -15.65 -0.65
N GLY A 21 18.11 -15.98 -1.54
CA GLY A 21 18.43 -16.12 -2.97
C GLY A 21 19.01 -14.84 -3.57
N ILE A 22 18.42 -13.68 -3.25
CA ILE A 22 18.93 -12.37 -3.64
C ILE A 22 20.31 -12.11 -2.99
N MET A 23 20.48 -12.41 -1.70
CA MET A 23 21.76 -12.29 -1.01
C MET A 23 22.86 -13.09 -1.70
N ALA A 24 22.56 -14.33 -2.06
CA ALA A 24 23.52 -15.22 -2.74
C ALA A 24 23.91 -14.67 -4.12
N SER A 25 22.95 -14.22 -4.94
CA SER A 25 23.22 -13.69 -6.29
C SER A 25 24.01 -12.37 -6.27
N HIS A 26 23.96 -11.60 -5.18
CA HIS A 26 24.67 -10.34 -5.00
C HIS A 26 25.90 -10.46 -4.09
N ASN A 27 26.24 -11.65 -3.63
CA ASN A 27 27.32 -11.91 -2.67
C ASN A 27 27.21 -11.05 -1.39
N ILE A 28 26.04 -11.06 -0.76
CA ILE A 28 25.70 -10.27 0.44
C ILE A 28 25.86 -11.15 1.69
N ASP A 29 26.54 -10.61 2.72
CA ASP A 29 26.74 -11.33 4.00
C ASP A 29 25.56 -11.18 4.95
N ALA A 30 24.99 -9.97 5.00
CA ALA A 30 23.81 -9.65 5.78
C ALA A 30 22.96 -8.59 5.07
N VAL A 31 21.66 -8.57 5.34
CA VAL A 31 20.75 -7.50 4.93
C VAL A 31 20.32 -6.70 6.14
N LEU A 32 20.47 -5.38 6.08
CA LEU A 32 19.93 -4.43 7.01
C LEU A 32 18.68 -3.78 6.42
N GLY A 33 17.52 -4.09 6.98
CA GLY A 33 16.28 -3.38 6.67
C GLY A 33 15.98 -2.28 7.68
N ILE A 34 15.52 -1.15 7.19
CA ILE A 34 15.19 0.03 7.97
C ILE A 34 13.70 0.31 7.83
N ALA A 35 13.05 0.70 8.93
CA ALA A 35 11.65 1.07 8.96
C ALA A 35 11.39 2.28 9.85
N HIS A 36 10.29 2.96 9.61
CA HIS A 36 9.78 4.04 10.45
C HIS A 36 8.28 3.86 10.70
N GLY A 37 7.80 4.25 11.88
CA GLY A 37 6.40 4.14 12.27
C GLY A 37 5.46 5.19 11.63
N ALA A 38 5.85 5.80 10.52
CA ALA A 38 4.92 6.58 9.70
C ALA A 38 4.29 5.67 8.64
N PRO A 39 3.03 5.93 8.24
CA PRO A 39 2.37 5.17 7.19
C PRO A 39 3.22 5.12 5.90
N GLY A 40 3.34 3.94 5.31
CA GLY A 40 4.12 3.72 4.08
C GLY A 40 5.64 3.65 4.26
N LEU A 41 6.15 3.60 5.49
CA LEU A 41 7.60 3.50 5.76
C LEU A 41 7.98 2.27 6.60
N SER A 42 7.08 1.31 6.78
CA SER A 42 7.34 0.08 7.54
C SER A 42 7.21 -1.21 6.72
N GLY A 43 6.93 -1.10 5.44
CA GLY A 43 6.56 -2.22 4.58
C GLY A 43 7.59 -3.34 4.50
N PHE A 44 8.87 -3.04 4.39
CA PHE A 44 9.92 -4.08 4.41
C PHE A 44 9.97 -4.81 5.75
N LEU A 45 9.93 -4.09 6.88
CA LEU A 45 9.91 -4.69 8.21
C LEU A 45 8.68 -5.60 8.35
N ARG A 46 7.52 -5.09 7.96
CA ARG A 46 6.28 -5.85 8.00
C ARG A 46 6.34 -7.08 7.09
N TYR A 47 6.81 -6.93 5.88
CA TYR A 47 6.91 -8.00 4.90
C TYR A 47 7.73 -9.20 5.40
N PHE A 48 8.88 -8.93 6.04
CA PHE A 48 9.79 -9.97 6.49
C PHE A 48 9.55 -10.45 7.92
N THR A 49 8.89 -9.67 8.77
CA THR A 49 8.80 -9.98 10.20
C THR A 49 7.41 -9.85 10.81
N ASN A 50 6.43 -9.36 10.06
CA ASN A 50 5.09 -8.98 10.53
C ASN A 50 5.08 -7.97 11.69
N VAL A 51 6.18 -7.29 11.92
CA VAL A 51 6.25 -6.23 12.94
C VAL A 51 5.73 -4.93 12.36
N GLU A 52 4.80 -4.31 13.07
CA GLU A 52 4.29 -2.97 12.76
C GLU A 52 4.88 -1.97 13.75
N LEU A 53 5.26 -0.81 13.23
CA LEU A 53 5.70 0.32 14.03
C LEU A 53 4.59 1.39 14.01
N TRP A 54 4.29 1.96 15.15
CA TRP A 54 3.37 3.10 15.26
C TRP A 54 4.08 4.43 15.51
N ALA A 55 5.37 4.37 15.83
CA ALA A 55 6.25 5.52 15.98
C ALA A 55 7.72 5.08 15.99
N GLY A 56 8.60 6.04 15.73
CA GLY A 56 10.04 5.83 15.82
C GLY A 56 10.61 4.95 14.72
N ARG A 57 11.82 4.42 14.98
CA ARG A 57 12.56 3.58 14.05
C ARG A 57 12.58 2.13 14.50
N GLY A 58 12.58 1.25 13.51
CA GLY A 58 12.84 -0.16 13.67
C GLY A 58 13.82 -0.65 12.62
N PHE A 59 14.54 -1.69 12.96
CA PHE A 59 15.51 -2.33 12.07
C PHE A 59 15.28 -3.82 12.07
N PHE A 60 15.62 -4.48 10.97
CA PHE A 60 15.75 -5.93 10.96
C PHE A 60 17.03 -6.34 10.24
N ILE A 61 17.58 -7.47 10.65
CA ILE A 61 18.80 -8.02 10.07
C ILE A 61 18.52 -9.46 9.67
N VAL A 62 18.84 -9.79 8.42
CA VAL A 62 18.84 -11.16 7.90
C VAL A 62 20.27 -11.54 7.56
N THR A 63 20.70 -12.71 8.00
CA THR A 63 22.05 -13.23 7.75
C THR A 63 21.99 -14.52 6.93
N LYS A 64 23.13 -14.94 6.40
CA LYS A 64 23.24 -16.21 5.64
C LYS A 64 22.95 -17.43 6.53
N ASP A 65 23.46 -17.41 7.76
CA ASP A 65 23.59 -18.60 8.59
C ASP A 65 22.51 -18.74 9.66
N GLU A 66 21.88 -17.64 10.06
CA GLU A 66 20.86 -17.65 11.11
C GLU A 66 19.45 -17.84 10.52
N PRO A 67 18.66 -18.80 11.03
CA PRO A 67 17.38 -19.16 10.42
C PRO A 67 16.36 -18.03 10.47
N GLU A 68 16.42 -17.17 11.49
CA GLU A 68 15.39 -16.18 11.78
C GLU A 68 15.95 -14.75 11.72
N PRO A 69 15.20 -13.79 11.16
CA PRO A 69 15.54 -12.37 11.21
C PRO A 69 15.68 -11.87 12.66
N LEU A 70 16.62 -10.95 12.89
CA LEU A 70 16.70 -10.19 14.14
C LEU A 70 15.95 -8.86 13.93
N VAL A 71 15.03 -8.53 14.82
CA VAL A 71 14.35 -7.22 14.89
C VAL A 71 14.92 -6.42 16.04
N VAL A 72 15.31 -5.16 15.77
CA VAL A 72 15.85 -4.22 16.77
C VAL A 72 14.95 -3.00 16.86
N LEU A 73 14.43 -2.72 18.06
CA LEU A 73 13.50 -1.64 18.35
C LEU A 73 13.98 -0.79 19.51
N LEU A 74 13.70 0.52 19.48
CA LEU A 74 13.96 1.40 20.62
C LEU A 74 12.92 1.21 21.74
N SER A 75 11.66 1.00 21.37
CA SER A 75 10.54 1.01 22.33
C SER A 75 10.39 -0.30 23.08
N ASN A 76 10.24 -0.20 24.41
CA ASN A 76 9.89 -1.36 25.24
C ASN A 76 8.47 -1.86 24.94
N TYR A 77 7.53 -0.95 24.76
CA TYR A 77 6.15 -1.31 24.38
C TYR A 77 6.13 -1.97 23.00
N GLY A 78 6.84 -1.37 22.02
CA GLY A 78 6.98 -1.93 20.69
C GLY A 78 7.57 -3.33 20.70
N SER A 79 8.57 -3.63 21.55
CA SER A 79 9.16 -4.96 21.63
C SER A 79 8.21 -6.00 22.22
N THR A 80 7.42 -5.66 23.22
CA THR A 80 6.41 -6.57 23.82
C THR A 80 5.35 -6.92 22.79
N TRP A 81 4.82 -5.92 22.09
CA TRP A 81 3.85 -6.11 21.04
C TRP A 81 4.45 -6.85 19.84
N ALA A 82 5.65 -6.42 19.39
CA ALA A 82 6.34 -7.07 18.30
C ALA A 82 6.58 -8.57 18.53
N ARG A 83 6.92 -9.00 19.76
CA ARG A 83 7.08 -10.42 20.10
C ARG A 83 5.79 -11.23 19.94
N GLN A 84 4.63 -10.61 20.15
CA GLN A 84 3.32 -11.28 20.01
C GLN A 84 2.89 -11.41 18.55
N LEU A 85 3.26 -10.44 17.72
CA LEU A 85 2.81 -10.31 16.33
C LEU A 85 3.86 -10.75 15.32
N SER A 86 5.13 -10.81 15.72
CA SER A 86 6.25 -11.13 14.83
C SER A 86 6.20 -12.58 14.36
N THR A 87 6.65 -12.77 13.11
CA THR A 87 6.94 -14.10 12.57
C THR A 87 8.33 -14.61 12.96
N THR A 88 9.12 -13.80 13.68
CA THR A 88 10.42 -14.18 14.26
C THR A 88 10.42 -14.06 15.78
N PRO A 89 11.01 -15.02 16.53
CA PRO A 89 11.18 -14.90 17.97
C PRO A 89 12.29 -13.92 18.37
N ARG A 90 13.15 -13.50 17.45
CA ARG A 90 14.35 -12.68 17.70
C ARG A 90 14.01 -11.18 17.66
N VAL A 91 13.31 -10.72 18.69
CA VAL A 91 12.96 -9.30 18.86
C VAL A 91 13.67 -8.73 20.09
N VAL A 92 14.49 -7.69 19.86
CA VAL A 92 15.29 -7.01 20.88
C VAL A 92 14.83 -5.56 21.04
N SER A 93 14.68 -5.12 22.28
CA SER A 93 14.50 -3.72 22.64
C SER A 93 15.79 -3.16 23.22
N THR A 94 16.17 -1.96 22.81
CA THR A 94 17.33 -1.24 23.38
C THR A 94 16.92 -0.23 24.45
N PHE A 95 15.63 -0.14 24.78
CA PHE A 95 15.10 0.83 25.73
C PHE A 95 15.65 0.63 27.14
N GLN A 96 15.73 -0.62 27.62
CA GLN A 96 16.21 -0.93 28.97
C GLN A 96 17.73 -0.75 29.12
N ASP A 97 18.46 -0.90 28.03
CA ASP A 97 19.92 -0.80 28.03
C ASP A 97 20.42 0.66 27.89
N GLY A 98 19.49 1.61 27.69
CA GLY A 98 19.81 3.03 27.43
C GLY A 98 20.60 3.26 26.14
N ARG A 99 20.65 2.28 25.23
CA ARG A 99 21.43 2.32 23.98
C ARG A 99 20.54 2.73 22.81
N ALA A 100 21.15 3.43 21.87
CA ALA A 100 20.48 3.68 20.59
C ALA A 100 20.31 2.36 19.78
N PRO A 101 19.21 2.17 19.04
CA PRO A 101 19.02 0.98 18.20
C PRO A 101 20.17 0.76 17.21
N ILE A 102 20.75 1.83 16.68
CA ILE A 102 21.88 1.77 15.74
C ILE A 102 23.11 1.11 16.38
N ASP A 103 23.38 1.34 17.67
CA ASP A 103 24.52 0.71 18.34
C ASP A 103 24.36 -0.82 18.38
N ARG A 104 23.14 -1.29 18.62
CA ARG A 104 22.83 -2.72 18.57
C ARG A 104 22.89 -3.29 17.15
N VAL A 105 22.43 -2.53 16.17
CA VAL A 105 22.56 -2.88 14.75
C VAL A 105 24.01 -3.03 14.35
N LEU A 106 24.86 -2.06 14.72
CA LEU A 106 26.30 -2.09 14.43
C LEU A 106 27.02 -3.27 15.10
N GLU A 107 26.67 -3.58 16.35
CA GLU A 107 27.20 -4.75 17.07
C GLU A 107 26.89 -6.04 16.30
N GLU A 108 25.65 -6.20 15.86
CA GLU A 108 25.22 -7.40 15.14
C GLU A 108 25.85 -7.51 13.74
N LEU A 109 25.90 -6.40 13.01
CA LEU A 109 26.53 -6.39 11.67
C LEU A 109 28.03 -6.67 11.73
N ARG A 110 28.75 -6.13 12.73
CA ARG A 110 30.19 -6.44 12.95
C ARG A 110 30.42 -7.92 13.27
N ARG A 111 29.48 -8.57 13.92
CA ARG A 111 29.56 -10.01 14.24
C ARG A 111 29.49 -10.87 12.98
N VAL A 112 28.71 -10.48 12.00
CA VAL A 112 28.41 -11.30 10.83
C VAL A 112 29.08 -10.84 9.52
N THR A 113 29.62 -9.62 9.50
CA THR A 113 30.30 -9.03 8.31
C THR A 113 31.72 -8.64 8.66
N LYS A 114 32.70 -9.13 7.87
CA LYS A 114 34.11 -8.78 8.01
C LYS A 114 34.45 -7.57 7.15
N ALA A 115 35.65 -6.97 7.38
CA ALA A 115 36.19 -5.98 6.47
C ALA A 115 36.30 -6.54 5.05
N GLY A 116 35.87 -5.77 4.07
CA GLY A 116 35.72 -6.22 2.67
C GLY A 116 34.41 -6.99 2.39
N GLY A 117 33.55 -7.19 3.42
CA GLY A 117 32.25 -7.83 3.26
C GLY A 117 31.19 -6.87 2.72
N ARG A 118 30.02 -7.41 2.41
CA ARG A 118 28.92 -6.69 1.76
C ARG A 118 27.64 -6.78 2.57
N VAL A 119 27.02 -5.62 2.84
CA VAL A 119 25.74 -5.51 3.52
C VAL A 119 24.70 -4.98 2.54
N GLY A 120 23.68 -5.79 2.27
CA GLY A 120 22.49 -5.36 1.53
C GLY A 120 21.66 -4.39 2.39
N THR A 121 21.06 -3.37 1.78
CA THR A 121 20.21 -2.42 2.50
C THR A 121 18.83 -2.31 1.90
N LEU A 122 17.81 -2.15 2.75
CA LEU A 122 16.42 -1.90 2.38
C LEU A 122 15.93 -0.64 3.11
N GLY A 123 15.43 0.34 2.37
CA GLY A 123 14.94 1.61 2.91
C GLY A 123 16.03 2.57 3.39
N ARG A 124 17.32 2.30 3.14
CA ARG A 124 18.42 3.13 3.62
C ARG A 124 18.36 4.56 3.10
N GLN A 125 18.12 4.72 1.81
CA GLN A 125 18.12 6.04 1.14
C GLN A 125 16.84 6.85 1.39
N THR A 126 15.75 6.18 1.80
CA THR A 126 14.44 6.80 1.95
C THR A 126 14.05 7.05 3.40
N ILE A 127 14.62 6.30 4.36
CA ILE A 127 14.15 6.28 5.75
C ILE A 127 15.19 6.83 6.74
N LEU A 128 16.48 6.58 6.55
CA LEU A 128 17.50 7.09 7.45
C LEU A 128 17.67 8.61 7.34
N THR A 129 17.98 9.23 8.47
CA THR A 129 18.54 10.59 8.47
C THR A 129 20.01 10.54 8.05
N LEU A 130 20.53 11.66 7.56
CA LEU A 130 21.96 11.78 7.22
C LEU A 130 22.89 11.44 8.39
N ALA A 131 22.50 11.79 9.62
CA ALA A 131 23.27 11.51 10.82
C ALA A 131 23.32 10.00 11.14
N GLU A 132 22.18 9.32 11.03
CA GLU A 132 22.11 7.86 11.22
C GLU A 132 22.90 7.11 10.14
N ASP A 133 22.80 7.55 8.89
CA ASP A 133 23.55 6.97 7.80
C ASP A 133 25.08 7.13 7.98
N ALA A 134 25.50 8.32 8.41
CA ALA A 134 26.92 8.58 8.74
C ALA A 134 27.39 7.70 9.89
N GLN A 135 26.58 7.50 10.93
CA GLN A 135 26.91 6.63 12.07
C GLN A 135 27.04 5.16 11.63
N ILE A 136 26.13 4.66 10.79
CA ILE A 136 26.21 3.29 10.27
C ILE A 136 27.47 3.13 9.39
N THR A 137 27.71 4.07 8.49
CA THR A 137 28.85 4.01 7.56
C THR A 137 30.20 4.08 8.30
N SER A 138 30.35 4.99 9.26
CA SER A 138 31.58 5.11 10.05
C SER A 138 31.77 3.93 11.01
N GLY A 139 30.66 3.32 11.47
CA GLY A 139 30.68 2.16 12.35
C GLY A 139 31.07 0.84 11.67
N LEU A 140 31.04 0.78 10.33
CA LEU A 140 31.33 -0.43 9.52
C LEU A 140 32.38 -0.11 8.43
N GLN A 141 33.54 0.33 8.87
CA GLN A 141 34.61 0.70 7.94
C GLN A 141 35.07 -0.49 7.08
N GLY A 142 35.23 -0.24 5.78
CA GLY A 142 35.63 -1.28 4.83
C GLY A 142 34.52 -2.26 4.41
N VAL A 143 33.27 -2.00 4.82
CA VAL A 143 32.09 -2.75 4.35
C VAL A 143 31.44 -2.02 3.19
N GLU A 144 31.10 -2.73 2.13
CA GLU A 144 30.31 -2.20 1.01
C GLU A 144 28.81 -2.32 1.32
N PHE A 145 28.07 -1.21 1.14
CA PHE A 145 26.61 -1.22 1.25
C PHE A 145 25.97 -1.29 -0.12
N VAL A 146 25.14 -2.28 -0.33
CA VAL A 146 24.47 -2.57 -1.62
C VAL A 146 22.96 -2.35 -1.49
N PRO A 147 22.36 -1.39 -2.21
CA PRO A 147 20.90 -1.24 -2.24
C PRO A 147 20.22 -2.47 -2.82
N LEU A 148 19.28 -3.04 -2.11
CA LEU A 148 18.48 -4.20 -2.53
C LEU A 148 16.98 -3.90 -2.67
N ASP A 149 16.59 -2.63 -2.56
CA ASP A 149 15.19 -2.22 -2.67
C ASP A 149 14.55 -2.68 -3.98
N GLY A 150 15.22 -2.51 -5.12
CA GLY A 150 14.76 -2.95 -6.43
C GLY A 150 14.54 -4.46 -6.49
N PRO A 151 15.60 -5.30 -6.33
CA PRO A 151 15.45 -6.76 -6.36
C PRO A 151 14.44 -7.32 -5.37
N VAL A 152 14.29 -6.72 -4.19
CA VAL A 152 13.29 -7.15 -3.20
C VAL A 152 11.88 -6.73 -3.61
N ASN A 153 11.70 -5.52 -4.16
CA ASN A 153 10.41 -5.09 -4.68
C ASN A 153 9.94 -5.96 -5.85
N ASP A 154 10.86 -6.43 -6.72
CA ASP A 154 10.52 -7.37 -7.79
C ASP A 154 9.89 -8.67 -7.26
N VAL A 155 10.30 -9.12 -6.07
CA VAL A 155 9.69 -10.27 -5.38
C VAL A 155 8.38 -9.89 -4.69
N ARG A 156 8.34 -8.76 -3.97
CA ARG A 156 7.15 -8.29 -3.22
C ARG A 156 5.95 -8.00 -4.11
N GLN A 157 6.20 -7.52 -5.33
CA GLN A 157 5.12 -7.20 -6.27
C GLN A 157 4.33 -8.44 -6.69
N ILE A 158 4.95 -9.63 -6.71
CA ILE A 158 4.29 -10.89 -7.06
C ILE A 158 3.74 -11.54 -5.80
N LYS A 159 2.43 -11.46 -5.62
CA LYS A 159 1.76 -11.89 -4.39
C LYS A 159 1.60 -13.40 -4.31
N SER A 160 1.80 -13.95 -3.12
CA SER A 160 1.41 -15.32 -2.81
C SER A 160 -0.12 -15.43 -2.66
N ALA A 161 -0.64 -16.65 -2.61
CA ALA A 161 -2.06 -16.89 -2.32
C ALA A 161 -2.47 -16.29 -0.97
N PHE A 162 -1.61 -16.41 0.06
CA PHE A 162 -1.85 -15.80 1.37
C PHE A 162 -1.96 -14.26 1.30
N GLU A 163 -1.09 -13.61 0.52
CA GLU A 163 -1.11 -12.15 0.35
C GLU A 163 -2.36 -11.70 -0.40
N ILE A 164 -2.78 -12.44 -1.43
CA ILE A 164 -4.01 -12.15 -2.18
C ILE A 164 -5.24 -12.30 -1.27
N GLU A 165 -5.33 -13.37 -0.47
CA GLU A 165 -6.42 -13.56 0.51
C GLU A 165 -6.46 -12.42 1.54
N ALA A 166 -5.31 -11.94 2.00
CA ALA A 166 -5.22 -10.82 2.93
C ALA A 166 -5.71 -9.49 2.32
N GLU A 167 -5.41 -9.26 1.04
CA GLU A 167 -5.91 -8.09 0.32
C GLU A 167 -7.42 -8.22 0.03
N GLU A 168 -7.92 -9.41 -0.33
CA GLU A 168 -9.36 -9.66 -0.48
C GLU A 168 -10.14 -9.44 0.82
N GLU A 169 -9.58 -9.83 1.97
CA GLU A 169 -10.18 -9.54 3.27
C GLU A 169 -10.26 -8.04 3.52
N THR A 170 -9.17 -7.30 3.24
CA THR A 170 -9.17 -5.85 3.38
C THR A 170 -10.18 -5.21 2.43
N GLY A 171 -10.23 -5.62 1.17
CA GLY A 171 -11.19 -5.14 0.18
C GLY A 171 -12.65 -5.37 0.58
N ARG A 172 -12.95 -6.53 1.16
CA ARG A 172 -14.29 -6.85 1.70
C ARG A 172 -14.66 -5.93 2.86
N ILE A 173 -13.73 -5.66 3.77
CA ILE A 173 -13.95 -4.76 4.91
C ILE A 173 -14.21 -3.34 4.40
N LEU A 174 -13.39 -2.85 3.48
CA LEU A 174 -13.53 -1.48 2.98
C LEU A 174 -14.78 -1.30 2.09
N ALA A 175 -15.16 -2.29 1.30
CA ALA A 175 -16.44 -2.28 0.58
C ALA A 175 -17.62 -2.15 1.57
N GLY A 176 -17.60 -2.90 2.68
CA GLY A 176 -18.59 -2.75 3.74
C GLY A 176 -18.54 -1.40 4.45
N ALA A 177 -17.37 -0.78 4.57
CA ALA A 177 -17.23 0.56 5.12
C ALA A 177 -17.84 1.63 4.19
N LEU A 178 -17.65 1.48 2.87
CA LEU A 178 -18.30 2.33 1.87
C LEU A 178 -19.84 2.22 1.94
N GLU A 179 -20.39 1.02 2.11
CA GLU A 179 -21.84 0.85 2.32
C GLU A 179 -22.31 1.60 3.58
N ARG A 180 -21.55 1.56 4.69
CA ARG A 180 -21.86 2.30 5.91
C ARG A 180 -21.86 3.80 5.73
N PHE A 181 -20.92 4.35 4.95
CA PHE A 181 -20.97 5.75 4.56
C PHE A 181 -22.30 6.11 3.90
N GLY A 182 -22.69 5.35 2.86
CA GLY A 182 -23.95 5.57 2.13
C GLY A 182 -25.20 5.43 2.99
N GLU A 183 -25.18 4.50 3.97
CA GLU A 183 -26.27 4.32 4.93
C GLU A 183 -26.37 5.43 5.98
N ALA A 184 -25.23 6.01 6.37
CA ALA A 184 -25.18 7.03 7.41
C ALA A 184 -25.44 8.44 6.89
N ALA A 185 -24.90 8.76 5.72
CA ALA A 185 -24.97 10.10 5.16
C ALA A 185 -26.41 10.61 4.96
N ARG A 186 -26.66 11.85 5.40
CA ARG A 186 -27.95 12.54 5.28
C ARG A 186 -27.73 14.02 4.92
N PRO A 187 -28.62 14.65 4.17
CA PRO A 187 -28.60 16.11 4.00
C PRO A 187 -28.64 16.83 5.34
N GLY A 188 -27.83 17.85 5.51
CA GLY A 188 -27.65 18.60 6.76
C GLY A 188 -26.66 17.99 7.76
N MET A 189 -26.19 16.76 7.53
CA MET A 189 -25.14 16.15 8.36
C MET A 189 -23.77 16.70 8.00
N PRO A 190 -22.88 16.96 8.98
CA PRO A 190 -21.48 17.23 8.70
C PRO A 190 -20.82 16.05 7.97
N ALA A 191 -20.05 16.33 6.92
CA ALA A 191 -19.44 15.27 6.10
C ALA A 191 -18.52 14.36 6.93
N TRP A 192 -17.85 14.88 7.95
CA TRP A 192 -16.99 14.09 8.85
C TRP A 192 -17.77 13.05 9.66
N GLU A 193 -19.00 13.33 10.04
CA GLU A 193 -19.83 12.36 10.78
C GLU A 193 -20.17 11.14 9.91
N ALA A 194 -20.51 11.37 8.65
CA ALA A 194 -20.74 10.27 7.71
C ALA A 194 -19.47 9.46 7.45
N ALA A 195 -18.32 10.14 7.28
CA ALA A 195 -17.02 9.49 7.09
C ALA A 195 -16.60 8.67 8.33
N ALA A 196 -16.85 9.19 9.54
CA ALA A 196 -16.53 8.52 10.80
C ALA A 196 -17.27 7.17 10.94
N GLU A 197 -18.49 7.01 10.39
CA GLU A 197 -19.20 5.74 10.40
C GLU A 197 -18.52 4.67 9.53
N ALA A 198 -17.98 5.06 8.38
CA ALA A 198 -17.16 4.17 7.55
C ALA A 198 -15.87 3.77 8.27
N GLU A 199 -15.17 4.74 8.86
CA GLU A 199 -13.94 4.50 9.63
C GLU A 199 -14.18 3.60 10.84
N ARG A 200 -15.25 3.83 11.58
CA ARG A 200 -15.65 2.98 12.71
C ARG A 200 -15.86 1.53 12.26
N TYR A 201 -16.52 1.32 11.11
CA TYR A 201 -16.74 -0.01 10.56
C TYR A 201 -15.43 -0.71 10.22
N ALA A 202 -14.51 -0.02 9.54
CA ALA A 202 -13.21 -0.55 9.15
C ALA A 202 -12.34 -0.87 10.38
N LYS A 203 -12.23 0.07 11.33
CA LYS A 203 -11.45 -0.10 12.56
C LYS A 203 -11.99 -1.21 13.47
N ALA A 204 -13.31 -1.34 13.60
CA ALA A 204 -13.94 -2.43 14.36
C ALA A 204 -13.65 -3.83 13.77
N ARG A 205 -13.16 -3.90 12.53
CA ARG A 205 -12.77 -5.15 11.84
C ARG A 205 -11.26 -5.31 11.66
N GLY A 206 -10.48 -4.51 12.39
CA GLY A 206 -9.04 -4.68 12.50
C GLY A 206 -8.21 -3.84 11.51
N CYS A 207 -8.81 -2.99 10.69
CA CYS A 207 -8.02 -2.00 9.96
C CYS A 207 -7.39 -1.02 10.95
N PHE A 208 -6.09 -0.76 10.82
CA PHE A 208 -5.39 0.00 11.85
C PHE A 208 -4.73 1.28 11.34
N TRP A 209 -4.02 1.26 10.23
CA TRP A 209 -3.51 2.44 9.53
C TRP A 209 -4.39 2.77 8.35
N GLY A 210 -4.55 4.04 8.07
CA GLY A 210 -5.25 4.48 6.87
C GLY A 210 -5.85 5.85 7.00
N ARG A 211 -6.51 6.26 5.93
CA ARG A 211 -7.19 7.54 5.82
C ARG A 211 -8.46 7.39 4.96
N SER A 212 -9.45 8.20 5.30
CA SER A 212 -10.60 8.48 4.45
C SER A 212 -10.44 9.85 3.80
N LYS A 213 -10.82 9.97 2.55
CA LYS A 213 -10.82 11.21 1.79
C LYS A 213 -12.14 11.32 1.04
N TYR A 214 -12.64 12.53 0.85
CA TYR A 214 -13.82 12.77 0.02
C TYR A 214 -13.75 14.12 -0.69
N SER A 215 -14.34 14.16 -1.87
CA SER A 215 -14.61 15.36 -2.62
C SER A 215 -16.12 15.53 -2.72
N ILE A 216 -16.63 16.69 -2.32
CA ILE A 216 -18.06 16.98 -2.26
C ILE A 216 -18.33 18.18 -3.15
N ASP A 217 -18.94 17.97 -4.29
CA ASP A 217 -19.41 19.01 -5.20
C ASP A 217 -20.21 18.36 -6.32
N GLN A 218 -20.92 19.16 -7.10
CA GLN A 218 -21.53 18.73 -8.38
C GLN A 218 -20.49 18.26 -9.38
N LYS A 219 -19.22 18.69 -9.23
CA LYS A 219 -18.05 18.26 -10.00
C LYS A 219 -16.92 17.85 -9.03
N PRO A 220 -17.03 16.71 -8.34
CA PRO A 220 -15.99 16.28 -7.42
C PRO A 220 -14.66 16.06 -8.15
N TYR A 221 -13.59 16.55 -7.53
CA TYR A 221 -12.24 16.41 -8.03
C TYR A 221 -11.68 15.00 -7.78
N THR A 222 -10.65 14.63 -8.53
CA THR A 222 -10.04 13.31 -8.45
C THR A 222 -9.36 13.01 -7.12
N VAL A 223 -8.83 14.01 -6.42
CA VAL A 223 -8.21 13.80 -5.11
C VAL A 223 -9.10 14.40 -4.05
N PRO A 224 -9.80 13.55 -3.31
CA PRO A 224 -10.66 14.01 -2.23
C PRO A 224 -9.87 14.78 -1.18
N THR A 225 -10.48 15.82 -0.63
CA THR A 225 -9.97 16.60 0.50
C THR A 225 -10.85 16.32 1.72
N LEU A 226 -10.33 16.59 2.92
CA LEU A 226 -11.12 16.44 4.16
C LEU A 226 -11.88 17.74 4.51
N LEU A 227 -12.51 18.37 3.53
CA LEU A 227 -13.26 19.60 3.76
C LEU A 227 -14.56 19.30 4.50
N ASN A 228 -14.63 19.69 5.77
CA ASN A 228 -15.86 19.52 6.55
C ASN A 228 -16.90 20.60 6.24
N ARG A 229 -18.03 20.18 5.74
CA ARG A 229 -19.25 20.99 5.61
C ARG A 229 -20.49 20.11 5.72
N GLU A 230 -21.63 20.73 5.91
CA GLU A 230 -22.90 20.02 5.84
C GLU A 230 -23.17 19.49 4.43
N LEU A 231 -23.62 18.26 4.38
CA LEU A 231 -24.04 17.61 3.14
C LEU A 231 -25.36 18.22 2.63
N ARG A 232 -25.45 18.42 1.31
CA ARG A 232 -26.63 18.98 0.64
C ARG A 232 -27.29 17.95 -0.23
N ARG A 233 -28.57 18.12 -0.52
CA ARG A 233 -29.37 17.20 -1.35
C ARG A 233 -28.86 17.07 -2.79
N ASP A 234 -28.20 18.08 -3.30
CA ASP A 234 -27.63 18.16 -4.66
C ASP A 234 -26.15 17.77 -4.74
N ASP A 235 -25.55 17.34 -3.61
CA ASP A 235 -24.17 16.91 -3.60
C ASP A 235 -23.93 15.60 -4.38
N VAL A 236 -22.84 15.60 -5.11
CA VAL A 236 -22.19 14.41 -5.63
C VAL A 236 -20.89 14.22 -4.84
N ILE A 237 -20.71 13.06 -4.23
CA ILE A 237 -19.62 12.80 -3.30
C ILE A 237 -18.77 11.66 -3.85
N LEU A 238 -17.49 11.91 -4.11
CA LEU A 238 -16.50 10.86 -4.34
C LEU A 238 -15.82 10.58 -3.00
N PHE A 239 -15.98 9.38 -2.46
CA PHE A 239 -15.41 8.96 -1.18
C PHE A 239 -14.40 7.85 -1.39
N GLU A 240 -13.22 8.02 -0.81
CA GLU A 240 -12.09 7.10 -0.92
C GLU A 240 -11.67 6.62 0.46
N LEU A 241 -11.39 5.33 0.55
CA LEU A 241 -10.77 4.68 1.69
C LEU A 241 -9.42 4.07 1.28
N VAL A 242 -8.37 4.42 2.01
CA VAL A 242 -7.03 3.85 1.87
C VAL A 242 -6.60 3.32 3.23
N TYR A 243 -6.63 2.02 3.43
CA TYR A 243 -6.39 1.41 4.74
C TYR A 243 -5.56 0.14 4.65
N ALA A 244 -4.71 -0.08 5.66
CA ALA A 244 -4.13 -1.38 5.95
C ALA A 244 -5.14 -2.23 6.74
N GLY A 245 -5.44 -3.42 6.25
CA GLY A 245 -6.36 -4.37 6.87
C GLY A 245 -5.77 -5.14 8.05
N PRO A 246 -6.51 -6.11 8.59
CA PRO A 246 -6.12 -6.87 9.78
C PRO A 246 -4.75 -7.55 9.68
N LEU A 247 -4.37 -7.98 8.49
CA LEU A 247 -3.08 -8.61 8.19
C LEU A 247 -2.02 -7.63 7.67
N GLY A 248 -2.34 -6.31 7.63
CA GLY A 248 -1.40 -5.25 7.27
C GLY A 248 -1.20 -5.03 5.79
N TYR A 249 -2.07 -5.58 4.95
CA TYR A 249 -2.09 -5.31 3.53
C TYR A 249 -2.95 -4.10 3.24
N TRP A 250 -2.37 -3.17 2.50
CA TRP A 250 -3.04 -1.94 2.09
C TRP A 250 -4.02 -2.18 0.97
N TYR A 251 -5.10 -1.42 1.00
CA TYR A 251 -6.15 -1.45 -0.01
C TYR A 251 -6.66 -0.04 -0.26
N GLU A 252 -6.91 0.28 -1.52
CA GLU A 252 -7.45 1.56 -1.95
C GLU A 252 -8.74 1.33 -2.73
N ILE A 253 -9.82 2.01 -2.32
CA ILE A 253 -11.14 1.83 -2.92
C ILE A 253 -11.95 3.11 -2.88
N THR A 254 -12.69 3.39 -3.96
CA THR A 254 -13.56 4.56 -4.05
C THR A 254 -14.99 4.18 -4.38
N CYS A 255 -15.92 5.05 -4.00
CA CYS A 255 -17.30 4.99 -4.45
C CYS A 255 -17.86 6.42 -4.65
N LEU A 256 -18.66 6.59 -5.67
CA LEU A 256 -19.40 7.82 -5.95
C LEU A 256 -20.80 7.73 -5.32
N TYR A 257 -21.25 8.84 -4.72
CA TYR A 257 -22.56 8.92 -4.05
C TYR A 257 -23.35 10.14 -4.49
N SER A 258 -24.67 10.03 -4.45
CA SER A 258 -25.60 11.17 -4.57
C SER A 258 -26.89 10.91 -3.81
N PHE A 259 -27.56 11.95 -3.33
CA PHE A 259 -28.87 11.82 -2.66
C PHE A 259 -30.05 11.73 -3.64
N GLY A 260 -29.81 12.08 -4.88
CA GLY A 260 -30.79 11.98 -5.97
C GLY A 260 -30.19 11.28 -7.20
N PRO A 261 -30.87 11.33 -8.35
CA PRO A 261 -30.23 10.96 -9.61
C PRO A 261 -28.99 11.83 -9.85
N LEU A 262 -27.94 11.24 -10.44
CA LEU A 262 -26.82 12.07 -10.88
C LEU A 262 -27.31 13.11 -11.89
N PRO A 263 -26.75 14.33 -11.84
CA PRO A 263 -26.90 15.26 -12.97
C PRO A 263 -26.41 14.61 -14.26
N GLU A 264 -27.09 14.86 -15.38
CA GLU A 264 -26.80 14.20 -16.67
C GLU A 264 -25.30 14.23 -17.05
N ALA A 265 -24.64 15.39 -16.88
CA ALA A 265 -23.21 15.52 -17.17
C ALA A 265 -22.35 14.66 -16.22
N ALA A 266 -22.72 14.54 -14.94
CA ALA A 266 -22.03 13.71 -13.97
C ALA A 266 -22.23 12.23 -14.25
N GLU A 267 -23.44 11.83 -14.63
CA GLU A 267 -23.75 10.44 -15.00
C GLU A 267 -22.99 10.03 -16.26
N LYS A 268 -23.02 10.84 -17.32
CA LYS A 268 -22.24 10.61 -18.54
C LYS A 268 -20.76 10.42 -18.23
N ARG A 269 -20.18 11.30 -17.41
CA ARG A 269 -18.76 11.23 -17.03
C ARG A 269 -18.48 9.98 -16.19
N PHE A 270 -19.35 9.62 -15.23
CA PHE A 270 -19.20 8.42 -14.44
C PHE A 270 -19.23 7.15 -15.31
N GLU A 271 -20.19 7.03 -16.21
CA GLU A 271 -20.30 5.88 -17.12
C GLU A 271 -19.05 5.76 -18.01
N ALA A 272 -18.54 6.88 -18.53
CA ALA A 272 -17.29 6.88 -19.31
C ALA A 272 -16.09 6.46 -18.46
N SER A 273 -15.93 7.01 -17.24
CA SER A 273 -14.85 6.65 -16.32
C SER A 273 -14.92 5.18 -15.92
N TRP A 274 -16.12 4.66 -15.60
CA TRP A 274 -16.31 3.26 -15.26
C TRP A 274 -16.00 2.33 -16.44
N LYS A 275 -16.44 2.66 -17.63
CA LYS A 275 -16.10 1.92 -18.86
C LYS A 275 -14.60 1.92 -19.12
N ALA A 276 -13.91 3.04 -18.87
CA ALA A 276 -12.46 3.15 -18.98
C ALA A 276 -11.75 2.21 -18.00
N VAL A 277 -12.17 2.18 -16.72
CA VAL A 277 -11.65 1.25 -15.70
C VAL A 277 -11.82 -0.20 -16.15
N GLN A 278 -13.02 -0.58 -16.60
CA GLN A 278 -13.30 -1.96 -17.02
C GLN A 278 -12.47 -2.38 -18.25
N ALA A 279 -12.35 -1.50 -19.25
CA ALA A 279 -11.57 -1.78 -20.45
C ALA A 279 -10.07 -1.90 -20.13
N ALA A 280 -9.52 -0.99 -19.33
CA ALA A 280 -8.13 -1.05 -18.89
C ALA A 280 -7.86 -2.27 -18.00
N ALA A 281 -8.79 -2.65 -17.11
CA ALA A 281 -8.69 -3.87 -16.31
C ALA A 281 -8.65 -5.14 -17.18
N ALA A 282 -9.42 -5.19 -18.26
CA ALA A 282 -9.36 -6.32 -19.21
C ALA A 282 -8.02 -6.40 -19.98
N ALA A 283 -7.29 -5.28 -20.09
CA ALA A 283 -6.04 -5.19 -20.81
C ALA A 283 -4.79 -5.55 -19.97
N ILE A 284 -4.86 -5.46 -18.62
CA ILE A 284 -3.73 -5.80 -17.74
C ILE A 284 -3.56 -7.32 -17.62
N LYS A 285 -2.66 -7.85 -18.46
CA LYS A 285 -2.32 -9.28 -18.53
C LYS A 285 -0.82 -9.47 -18.35
N PRO A 286 -0.34 -10.67 -17.93
CA PRO A 286 1.09 -10.96 -17.93
C PRO A 286 1.74 -10.64 -19.28
N GLY A 287 2.85 -9.90 -19.25
CA GLY A 287 3.58 -9.46 -20.43
C GLY A 287 3.09 -8.14 -21.07
N ALA A 288 1.95 -7.58 -20.64
CA ALA A 288 1.57 -6.23 -21.02
C ALA A 288 2.44 -5.19 -20.29
N ARG A 289 2.63 -4.01 -20.89
CA ARG A 289 3.33 -2.89 -20.24
C ARG A 289 2.41 -2.13 -19.28
N TYR A 290 2.96 -1.49 -18.24
CA TYR A 290 2.17 -0.59 -17.37
C TYR A 290 1.48 0.52 -18.18
N GLY A 291 2.10 1.02 -19.24
CA GLY A 291 1.55 2.05 -20.13
C GLY A 291 0.24 1.69 -20.81
N ILE A 292 -0.13 0.39 -20.86
CA ILE A 292 -1.42 -0.05 -21.44
C ILE A 292 -2.62 0.55 -20.70
N VAL A 293 -2.46 0.81 -19.39
CA VAL A 293 -3.56 1.29 -18.53
C VAL A 293 -4.06 2.66 -19.00
N PRO A 294 -3.23 3.73 -19.03
CA PRO A 294 -3.69 5.02 -19.57
C PRO A 294 -4.03 4.95 -21.05
N GLU A 295 -3.30 4.17 -21.86
CA GLU A 295 -3.57 4.06 -23.31
C GLU A 295 -5.00 3.63 -23.60
N VAL A 296 -5.47 2.56 -22.91
CA VAL A 296 -6.83 2.02 -23.09
C VAL A 296 -7.88 2.94 -22.46
N ALA A 297 -7.61 3.42 -21.22
CA ALA A 297 -8.55 4.30 -20.53
C ALA A 297 -8.81 5.60 -21.30
N ASP A 298 -7.75 6.20 -21.81
CA ASP A 298 -7.82 7.44 -22.62
C ASP A 298 -8.60 7.26 -23.92
N ALA A 299 -8.43 6.13 -24.61
CA ALA A 299 -9.19 5.83 -25.81
C ALA A 299 -10.70 5.84 -25.51
N ILE A 300 -11.12 5.17 -24.43
CA ILE A 300 -12.54 5.15 -23.99
C ILE A 300 -13.05 6.56 -23.65
N MET A 301 -12.24 7.37 -22.96
CA MET A 301 -12.65 8.73 -22.62
C MET A 301 -12.76 9.63 -23.85
N ARG A 302 -11.84 9.50 -24.82
CA ARG A 302 -11.93 10.24 -26.12
C ARG A 302 -13.16 9.82 -26.92
N ASP A 303 -13.46 8.53 -27.00
CA ASP A 303 -14.66 8.00 -27.66
C ASP A 303 -15.96 8.51 -27.03
N ALA A 304 -15.94 8.77 -25.72
CA ALA A 304 -17.06 9.40 -25.01
C ALA A 304 -17.16 10.93 -25.24
N GLY A 305 -16.24 11.51 -26.03
CA GLY A 305 -16.22 12.92 -26.41
C GLY A 305 -15.43 13.82 -25.46
N TYR A 306 -14.61 13.24 -24.55
CA TYR A 306 -13.77 14.03 -23.65
C TYR A 306 -12.40 14.33 -24.27
N LYS A 307 -11.92 15.55 -24.07
CA LYS A 307 -10.56 15.96 -24.43
C LYS A 307 -9.65 15.82 -23.20
N ILE A 308 -8.66 14.96 -23.30
CA ILE A 308 -7.67 14.72 -22.25
C ILE A 308 -6.56 15.74 -22.40
N VAL A 309 -6.21 16.42 -21.32
CA VAL A 309 -5.16 17.43 -21.28
C VAL A 309 -3.93 16.99 -20.49
N ALA A 310 -4.10 16.10 -19.50
CA ALA A 310 -3.02 15.52 -18.69
C ALA A 310 -3.52 14.31 -17.89
N HIS A 311 -2.64 13.70 -17.11
CA HIS A 311 -2.98 12.72 -16.07
C HIS A 311 -2.64 13.31 -14.70
N HIS A 312 -3.49 13.04 -13.72
CA HIS A 312 -3.34 13.61 -12.38
C HIS A 312 -2.35 12.82 -11.53
N THR A 313 -2.45 11.50 -11.57
CA THR A 313 -1.65 10.56 -10.74
C THR A 313 -1.15 9.42 -11.60
N PRO A 314 -0.26 8.56 -11.09
CA PRO A 314 -0.08 7.27 -11.74
C PRO A 314 -1.45 6.59 -11.87
N ASN A 315 -1.73 6.03 -13.05
CA ASN A 315 -3.02 5.37 -13.31
C ASN A 315 -3.15 4.03 -12.57
N CYS A 316 -2.04 3.52 -12.08
CA CYS A 316 -1.96 2.37 -11.19
C CYS A 316 -0.58 2.33 -10.53
N HIS A 317 -0.47 1.62 -9.43
CA HIS A 317 0.78 1.27 -8.78
C HIS A 317 0.64 -0.06 -8.05
N THR A 318 1.76 -0.73 -7.75
CA THR A 318 1.73 -1.92 -6.90
C THR A 318 1.41 -1.56 -5.46
N ILE A 319 0.71 -2.44 -4.77
CA ILE A 319 0.26 -2.26 -3.40
C ILE A 319 0.48 -3.56 -2.61
N GLY A 320 0.55 -3.50 -1.31
CA GLY A 320 0.75 -4.67 -0.46
C GLY A 320 1.00 -4.29 1.00
N THR A 321 2.16 -4.62 1.56
CA THR A 321 2.52 -4.23 2.94
C THR A 321 2.91 -2.75 3.09
N ASP A 322 3.09 -2.05 1.97
CA ASP A 322 3.06 -0.59 1.87
C ASP A 322 1.92 -0.17 0.93
N GLU A 323 1.49 1.10 1.02
CA GLU A 323 0.56 1.68 0.06
C GLU A 323 1.13 1.66 -1.37
N CYS A 324 2.45 1.75 -1.49
CA CYS A 324 3.19 1.60 -2.75
C CYS A 324 4.35 0.63 -2.54
N ASP A 325 4.23 -0.60 -3.04
CA ASP A 325 5.23 -1.67 -2.92
C ASP A 325 6.32 -1.61 -4.00
N GLY A 326 6.58 -0.48 -4.61
CA GLY A 326 7.54 -0.36 -5.70
C GLY A 326 7.81 1.08 -6.12
N ILE A 327 8.37 1.25 -7.30
CA ILE A 327 8.57 2.57 -7.90
C ILE A 327 7.20 3.16 -8.26
N THR A 328 6.94 4.39 -7.83
CA THR A 328 5.69 5.09 -8.12
C THR A 328 6.01 6.49 -8.65
N PRO A 329 5.52 6.86 -9.86
CA PRO A 329 4.80 6.00 -10.83
C PRO A 329 5.69 4.86 -11.36
N PRO A 330 5.11 3.69 -11.69
CA PRO A 330 5.87 2.63 -12.33
C PRO A 330 6.31 3.08 -13.74
N PRO A 331 7.52 2.66 -14.19
CA PRO A 331 7.96 2.94 -15.54
C PRO A 331 6.95 2.37 -16.57
N PRO A 332 6.53 3.15 -17.58
CA PRO A 332 5.46 2.73 -18.51
C PRO A 332 5.81 1.49 -19.34
N ASP A 333 7.10 1.23 -19.54
CA ASP A 333 7.59 0.09 -20.32
C ASP A 333 7.85 -1.18 -19.50
N ASP A 334 7.78 -1.08 -18.17
CA ASP A 334 7.90 -2.25 -17.30
C ASP A 334 6.74 -3.23 -17.53
N LEU A 335 7.05 -4.52 -17.45
CA LEU A 335 6.10 -5.57 -17.76
C LEU A 335 5.32 -6.00 -16.53
N LEU A 336 4.03 -6.13 -16.72
CA LEU A 336 3.11 -6.74 -15.77
C LEU A 336 3.37 -8.25 -15.68
N LYS A 337 3.32 -8.78 -14.45
CA LYS A 337 3.52 -10.21 -14.19
C LYS A 337 2.27 -10.79 -13.51
N GLU A 338 2.02 -12.07 -13.71
CA GLU A 338 0.95 -12.79 -13.04
C GLU A 338 1.08 -12.69 -11.52
N ASN A 339 -0.05 -12.54 -10.83
CA ASN A 339 -0.15 -12.33 -9.39
C ASN A 339 0.43 -11.00 -8.86
N MET A 340 0.79 -10.05 -9.70
CA MET A 340 0.89 -8.67 -9.22
C MET A 340 -0.49 -8.19 -8.79
N VAL A 341 -0.53 -7.38 -7.73
CA VAL A 341 -1.73 -6.64 -7.34
C VAL A 341 -1.46 -5.15 -7.51
N LEU A 342 -2.37 -4.49 -8.20
CA LEU A 342 -2.31 -3.06 -8.47
C LEU A 342 -3.45 -2.35 -7.74
N SER A 343 -3.15 -1.27 -7.02
CA SER A 343 -4.11 -0.21 -6.82
C SER A 343 -4.35 0.43 -8.19
N PHE A 344 -5.58 0.38 -8.66
CA PHE A 344 -5.91 0.61 -10.06
C PHE A 344 -6.97 1.71 -10.17
N HIS A 345 -6.56 2.87 -10.67
CA HIS A 345 -7.39 4.07 -10.70
C HIS A 345 -7.09 4.91 -11.96
N PRO A 346 -7.29 4.37 -13.17
CA PRO A 346 -7.07 5.12 -14.38
C PRO A 346 -7.94 6.38 -14.36
N SER A 347 -7.30 7.53 -14.33
CA SER A 347 -7.96 8.83 -14.29
C SER A 347 -7.23 9.84 -15.16
N ALA A 348 -7.99 10.72 -15.79
CA ALA A 348 -7.49 11.72 -16.70
C ALA A 348 -7.96 13.12 -16.29
N MET A 349 -7.11 14.12 -16.50
CA MET A 349 -7.51 15.51 -16.48
C MET A 349 -8.15 15.85 -17.84
N LEU A 350 -9.41 16.22 -17.78
CA LEU A 350 -10.22 16.58 -18.93
C LEU A 350 -10.22 18.09 -19.12
N GLU A 351 -10.55 18.57 -20.31
CA GLU A 351 -10.69 20.01 -20.53
C GLU A 351 -11.84 20.58 -19.69
N GLY A 352 -11.50 21.40 -18.69
CA GLY A 352 -12.46 22.02 -17.76
C GLY A 352 -13.01 21.15 -16.65
N GLU A 353 -12.61 19.87 -16.55
CA GLU A 353 -13.06 18.97 -15.49
C GLU A 353 -12.08 17.78 -15.30
N LEU A 354 -12.40 16.87 -14.39
CA LEU A 354 -11.62 15.67 -14.14
C LEU A 354 -12.48 14.42 -14.33
N ALA A 355 -11.90 13.34 -14.87
CA ALA A 355 -12.50 12.02 -14.79
C ALA A 355 -12.62 11.60 -13.31
N TYR A 356 -13.61 10.79 -13.00
CA TYR A 356 -13.70 10.25 -11.63
C TYR A 356 -12.57 9.26 -11.36
N LEU A 357 -11.91 9.43 -10.22
CA LEU A 357 -10.94 8.48 -9.70
C LEU A 357 -11.73 7.29 -9.10
N LEU A 358 -11.95 6.28 -9.90
CA LEU A 358 -12.62 5.05 -9.49
C LEU A 358 -11.55 4.00 -9.18
N SER A 359 -11.14 3.94 -7.91
CA SER A 359 -10.07 3.06 -7.43
C SER A 359 -10.61 1.74 -6.90
N ASP A 360 -9.89 0.66 -7.19
CA ASP A 360 -10.02 -0.66 -6.55
C ASP A 360 -8.70 -1.42 -6.75
N ASN A 361 -8.47 -2.50 -5.99
CA ASN A 361 -7.29 -3.34 -6.20
C ASN A 361 -7.60 -4.49 -7.16
N TYR A 362 -6.68 -4.70 -8.12
CA TYR A 362 -6.81 -5.72 -9.16
C TYR A 362 -5.59 -6.65 -9.16
N GLN A 363 -5.84 -7.95 -9.06
CA GLN A 363 -4.84 -8.98 -9.32
C GLN A 363 -4.70 -9.18 -10.83
N ILE A 364 -3.47 -9.25 -11.30
CA ILE A 364 -3.17 -9.58 -12.70
C ILE A 364 -3.29 -11.08 -12.89
N THR A 365 -4.16 -11.50 -13.83
CA THR A 365 -4.37 -12.89 -14.21
C THR A 365 -4.20 -13.07 -15.73
N PRO A 366 -4.04 -14.29 -16.23
CA PRO A 366 -3.98 -14.56 -17.67
C PRO A 366 -5.20 -14.05 -18.46
N SER A 367 -6.34 -13.92 -17.81
CA SER A 367 -7.60 -13.42 -18.43
C SER A 367 -7.77 -11.90 -18.34
N GLY A 368 -6.93 -11.18 -17.61
CA GLY A 368 -7.03 -9.75 -17.31
C GLY A 368 -6.97 -9.47 -15.82
N GLY A 369 -7.26 -8.24 -15.42
CA GLY A 369 -7.35 -7.85 -14.02
C GLY A 369 -8.58 -8.43 -13.34
N ARG A 370 -8.38 -9.16 -12.25
CA ARG A 370 -9.43 -9.64 -11.35
C ARG A 370 -9.56 -8.66 -10.18
N VAL A 371 -10.69 -8.00 -10.05
CA VAL A 371 -10.98 -7.14 -8.89
C VAL A 371 -11.02 -7.96 -7.60
N LEU A 372 -10.47 -7.43 -6.51
CA LEU A 372 -10.38 -8.12 -5.23
C LEU A 372 -11.51 -7.74 -4.26
N SER A 373 -12.18 -6.60 -4.46
CA SER A 373 -13.33 -6.23 -3.64
C SER A 373 -14.65 -6.78 -4.18
N PRO A 374 -15.67 -6.94 -3.34
CA PRO A 374 -17.03 -7.26 -3.77
C PRO A 374 -17.87 -6.01 -4.12
N LEU A 375 -17.29 -4.81 -4.22
CA LEU A 375 -18.03 -3.55 -4.38
C LEU A 375 -18.89 -3.50 -5.65
N GLY A 376 -18.36 -4.07 -6.75
CA GLY A 376 -19.00 -4.01 -8.06
C GLY A 376 -18.95 -2.59 -8.65
N LYS A 377 -20.05 -2.12 -9.26
CA LYS A 377 -20.11 -0.76 -9.82
C LYS A 377 -20.00 0.26 -8.69
N PRO A 378 -18.99 1.18 -8.71
CA PRO A 378 -18.69 2.05 -7.58
C PRO A 378 -19.56 3.31 -7.56
N TYR A 379 -20.89 3.11 -7.52
CA TYR A 379 -21.87 4.18 -7.36
C TYR A 379 -23.01 3.74 -6.46
N ARG A 380 -23.42 4.61 -5.55
CA ARG A 380 -24.58 4.40 -4.67
C ARG A 380 -25.46 5.64 -4.61
N ARG A 381 -26.74 5.44 -4.82
CA ARG A 381 -27.74 6.45 -4.54
C ARG A 381 -28.17 6.34 -3.07
N MET A 382 -27.90 7.41 -2.31
CA MET A 382 -28.27 7.50 -0.90
C MET A 382 -29.73 7.87 -0.71
N LYS A 383 -30.23 7.66 0.50
CA LYS A 383 -31.57 8.11 0.87
C LYS A 383 -31.60 9.62 1.00
N PRO A 384 -32.65 10.30 0.47
CA PRO A 384 -32.79 11.75 0.53
C PRO A 384 -33.03 12.28 1.95
#